data_ef342a918c79e69dd2eb4fce7b38b4a3
#
_entry.id   ef342a918c79e69dd2eb4fce7b38b4a3
#
_cell.length_a   1.000
_cell.length_b   1.000
_cell.length_c   1.000
_cell.angle_alpha   90.00
_cell.angle_beta   90.00
_cell.angle_gamma   90.00
#
_symmetry.space_group_name_H-M   'P 1'
#
loop_
_entity.id
_entity.type
_entity.pdbx_description
1 polymer ?
#
loop_
_entity_poly.entity_id
_entity_poly.type
_entity_poly.pdbx_seq_one_letter_code
_entity_poly.pdbx_strand_id
1 'polypeptide(L)'
;MGNKIPTVFSPIHQDAGCQDILNERIRQDEIWGDQVQNSNERWNVIAVEEVGEVARAIYDDDPLNLYKEIIQTAAVYVAWAESIRRWSVYYSDHKLGSTKELPQEGT
;
A
#
# COMPACT_ATOMS: atom_id res chain seq x y z
N MET A 1 16.86 21.66 -7.27
CA MET A 1 16.28 21.75 -5.95
C MET A 1 16.91 22.86 -5.20
N GLY A 2 16.22 23.94 -5.07
CA GLY A 2 16.77 25.07 -4.35
C GLY A 2 16.45 25.08 -2.88
N ASN A 3 15.48 24.31 -2.47
CA ASN A 3 14.97 24.41 -1.11
C ASN A 3 15.80 23.59 -0.14
N LYS A 4 16.04 24.18 0.99
CA LYS A 4 16.69 23.45 2.05
C LYS A 4 15.64 22.77 2.90
N ILE A 5 15.70 21.47 2.93
CA ILE A 5 14.81 20.67 3.74
C ILE A 5 15.56 20.31 5.00
N PRO A 6 14.92 20.44 6.16
CA PRO A 6 15.57 20.01 7.39
C PRO A 6 16.00 18.55 7.27
N THR A 7 17.22 18.28 7.68
CA THR A 7 17.76 16.93 7.63
C THR A 7 17.41 16.14 8.87
N VAL A 8 16.81 16.80 9.86
CA VAL A 8 16.46 16.15 11.10
C VAL A 8 15.18 15.36 10.90
N PHE A 9 15.18 14.12 11.37
CA PHE A 9 14.01 13.26 11.32
C PHE A 9 12.83 13.92 12.02
N SER A 10 11.64 13.86 11.40
CA SER A 10 10.44 14.45 11.96
C SER A 10 9.35 13.39 12.07
N PRO A 11 9.12 12.83 13.26
CA PRO A 11 8.05 11.85 13.44
C PRO A 11 6.67 12.39 13.08
N ILE A 12 6.45 13.70 13.27
CA ILE A 12 5.15 14.30 12.96
C ILE A 12 4.80 14.15 11.49
N HIS A 13 5.75 14.43 10.61
CA HIS A 13 5.49 14.30 9.18
C HIS A 13 5.35 12.85 8.76
N GLN A 14 6.12 11.98 9.36
CA GLN A 14 6.01 10.55 9.08
C GLN A 14 4.65 10.01 9.51
N ASP A 15 4.22 10.39 10.71
CA ASP A 15 2.93 9.94 11.24
C ASP A 15 1.78 10.46 10.37
N ALA A 16 1.86 11.70 9.92
CA ALA A 16 0.84 12.27 9.05
C ALA A 16 0.75 11.50 7.72
N GLY A 17 1.90 11.17 7.15
CA GLY A 17 1.91 10.37 5.92
C GLY A 17 1.28 9.01 6.12
N CYS A 18 1.61 8.34 7.22
CA CYS A 18 1.03 7.03 7.52
C CYS A 18 -0.48 7.15 7.75
N GLN A 19 -0.93 8.21 8.42
CA GLN A 19 -2.35 8.41 8.63
C GLN A 19 -3.07 8.63 7.30
N ASP A 20 -2.46 9.38 6.38
CA ASP A 20 -3.04 9.58 5.06
C ASP A 20 -3.19 8.25 4.32
N ILE A 21 -2.23 7.34 4.47
CA ILE A 21 -2.33 6.01 3.86
C ILE A 21 -3.51 5.24 4.46
N LEU A 22 -3.66 5.28 5.79
CA LEU A 22 -4.78 4.59 6.44
C LEU A 22 -6.11 5.16 5.99
N ASN A 23 -6.21 6.48 5.89
CA ASN A 23 -7.44 7.12 5.41
C ASN A 23 -7.74 6.70 3.98
N GLU A 24 -6.73 6.58 3.14
CA GLU A 24 -6.92 6.13 1.77
C GLU A 24 -7.35 4.66 1.73
N ARG A 25 -6.83 3.82 2.64
CA ARG A 25 -7.29 2.44 2.75
C ARG A 25 -8.79 2.38 3.03
N ILE A 26 -9.26 3.21 3.95
CA ILE A 26 -10.69 3.26 4.27
C ILE A 26 -11.48 3.65 3.03
N ARG A 27 -11.02 4.68 2.32
CA ARG A 27 -11.70 5.14 1.10
C ARG A 27 -11.75 4.03 0.04
N GLN A 28 -10.65 3.33 -0.15
CA GLN A 28 -10.59 2.24 -1.14
C GLN A 28 -11.56 1.11 -0.77
N ASP A 29 -11.62 0.76 0.51
CA ASP A 29 -12.55 -0.29 0.95
C ASP A 29 -14.00 0.12 0.75
N GLU A 30 -14.31 1.39 0.95
CA GLU A 30 -15.68 1.88 0.72
C GLU A 30 -16.07 1.83 -0.75
N ILE A 31 -15.10 2.08 -1.63
CA ILE A 31 -15.38 2.10 -3.07
C ILE A 31 -15.44 0.70 -3.65
N TRP A 32 -14.49 -0.15 -3.29
CA TRP A 32 -14.31 -1.44 -3.95
C TRP A 32 -14.64 -2.64 -3.08
N GLY A 33 -14.91 -2.42 -1.80
CA GLY A 33 -15.18 -3.51 -0.88
C GLY A 33 -13.93 -4.31 -0.56
N ASP A 34 -14.16 -5.49 -0.01
CA ASP A 34 -13.07 -6.35 0.43
C ASP A 34 -12.49 -7.09 -0.78
N GLN A 35 -11.23 -6.87 -1.06
CA GLN A 35 -10.54 -7.47 -2.19
C GLN A 35 -9.56 -8.55 -1.76
N VAL A 36 -9.78 -9.18 -0.62
CA VAL A 36 -8.86 -10.20 -0.11
C VAL A 36 -8.72 -11.39 -1.08
N GLN A 37 -9.69 -11.58 -1.97
CA GLN A 37 -9.65 -12.69 -2.92
C GLN A 37 -8.77 -12.42 -4.13
N ASN A 38 -8.25 -11.23 -4.29
CA ASN A 38 -7.37 -10.94 -5.42
C ASN A 38 -6.12 -11.82 -5.36
N SER A 39 -5.75 -12.39 -6.50
CA SER A 39 -4.49 -13.09 -6.63
C SER A 39 -3.33 -12.11 -6.55
N ASN A 40 -2.13 -12.63 -6.32
CA ASN A 40 -0.94 -11.78 -6.33
C ASN A 40 -0.75 -11.13 -7.70
N GLU A 41 -1.05 -11.84 -8.77
CA GLU A 41 -0.98 -11.28 -10.11
C GLU A 41 -1.91 -10.10 -10.27
N ARG A 42 -3.14 -10.23 -9.76
CA ARG A 42 -4.10 -9.14 -9.82
C ARG A 42 -3.64 -7.94 -9.01
N TRP A 43 -3.17 -8.19 -7.79
CA TRP A 43 -2.62 -7.12 -6.96
C TRP A 43 -1.48 -6.41 -7.65
N ASN A 44 -0.60 -7.17 -8.30
CA ASN A 44 0.54 -6.57 -8.98
C ASN A 44 0.11 -5.67 -10.13
N VAL A 45 -0.89 -6.09 -10.89
CA VAL A 45 -1.43 -5.26 -11.98
C VAL A 45 -1.96 -3.94 -11.43
N ILE A 46 -2.74 -4.01 -10.36
CA ILE A 46 -3.31 -2.81 -9.73
C ILE A 46 -2.19 -1.89 -9.25
N ALA A 47 -1.18 -2.46 -8.58
CA ALA A 47 -0.08 -1.67 -8.04
C ALA A 47 0.72 -1.00 -9.16
N VAL A 48 0.98 -1.72 -10.24
CA VAL A 48 1.77 -1.17 -11.35
C VAL A 48 1.01 -0.04 -12.03
N GLU A 49 -0.32 -0.16 -12.15
CA GLU A 49 -1.12 0.93 -12.67
C GLU A 49 -0.98 2.18 -11.82
N GLU A 50 -1.01 2.03 -10.49
CA GLU A 50 -0.84 3.17 -9.59
C GLU A 50 0.57 3.77 -9.70
N VAL A 51 1.58 2.92 -9.83
CA VAL A 51 2.95 3.40 -10.05
C VAL A 51 3.03 4.24 -11.33
N GLY A 52 2.31 3.81 -12.36
CA GLY A 52 2.23 4.59 -13.59
C GLY A 52 1.63 5.97 -13.37
N GLU A 53 0.62 6.07 -12.52
CA GLU A 53 0.00 7.36 -12.22
C GLU A 53 0.97 8.27 -11.45
N VAL A 54 1.80 7.69 -10.59
CA VAL A 54 2.86 8.46 -9.91
C VAL A 54 3.80 9.05 -10.96
N ALA A 55 4.24 8.23 -11.90
CA ALA A 55 5.13 8.69 -12.96
C ALA A 55 4.48 9.79 -13.79
N ARG A 56 3.19 9.65 -14.07
CA ARG A 56 2.45 10.66 -14.83
C ARG A 56 2.39 11.99 -14.09
N ALA A 57 2.15 11.94 -12.78
CA ALA A 57 2.10 13.16 -11.99
C ALA A 57 3.43 13.89 -11.98
N ILE A 58 4.54 13.14 -11.99
CA ILE A 58 5.87 13.73 -12.11
C ILE A 58 6.03 14.40 -13.47
N TYR A 59 5.64 13.70 -14.52
CA TYR A 59 5.74 14.22 -15.88
C TYR A 59 4.93 15.50 -16.04
N ASP A 60 3.75 15.54 -15.44
CA ASP A 60 2.85 16.67 -15.55
C ASP A 60 3.22 17.80 -14.60
N ASP A 61 4.26 17.64 -13.79
CA ASP A 61 4.72 18.64 -12.83
C ASP A 61 3.59 19.11 -11.92
N ASP A 62 2.87 18.14 -11.35
CA ASP A 62 1.71 18.39 -10.50
C ASP A 62 1.98 17.83 -9.11
N PRO A 63 2.61 18.65 -8.22
CA PRO A 63 3.05 18.13 -6.93
C PRO A 63 1.92 17.71 -6.00
N LEU A 64 0.77 18.35 -6.08
CA LEU A 64 -0.35 17.96 -5.23
C LEU A 64 -0.90 16.63 -5.66
N ASN A 65 -1.05 16.42 -6.96
CA ASN A 65 -1.50 15.15 -7.48
C ASN A 65 -0.43 14.06 -7.25
N LEU A 66 0.83 14.43 -7.33
CA LEU A 66 1.92 13.50 -7.06
C LEU A 66 1.79 12.93 -5.65
N TYR A 67 1.60 13.79 -4.66
CA TYR A 67 1.41 13.33 -3.29
C TYR A 67 0.23 12.35 -3.18
N LYS A 68 -0.88 12.74 -3.79
CA LYS A 68 -2.09 11.91 -3.78
C LYS A 68 -1.82 10.54 -4.40
N GLU A 69 -1.13 10.50 -5.53
CA GLU A 69 -0.86 9.23 -6.20
C GLU A 69 0.10 8.36 -5.40
N ILE A 70 1.08 8.97 -4.73
CA ILE A 70 1.97 8.22 -3.86
C ILE A 70 1.19 7.57 -2.72
N ILE A 71 0.27 8.32 -2.11
CA ILE A 71 -0.55 7.78 -1.01
C ILE A 71 -1.45 6.67 -1.52
N GLN A 72 -2.06 6.82 -2.69
CA GLN A 72 -2.90 5.78 -3.26
C GLN A 72 -2.10 4.52 -3.57
N THR A 73 -0.90 4.67 -4.09
CA THR A 73 -0.03 3.55 -4.40
C THR A 73 0.38 2.82 -3.12
N ALA A 74 0.78 3.56 -2.11
CA ALA A 74 1.16 2.97 -0.83
C ALA A 74 -0.01 2.20 -0.22
N ALA A 75 -1.22 2.75 -0.32
CA ALA A 75 -2.41 2.10 0.21
C ALA A 75 -2.71 0.79 -0.51
N VAL A 76 -2.46 0.71 -1.81
CA VAL A 76 -2.63 -0.54 -2.55
C VAL A 76 -1.67 -1.60 -2.02
N TYR A 77 -0.41 -1.22 -1.79
CA TYR A 77 0.56 -2.19 -1.25
C TYR A 77 0.20 -2.62 0.16
N VAL A 78 -0.33 -1.72 0.98
CA VAL A 78 -0.81 -2.09 2.31
C VAL A 78 -1.97 -3.08 2.21
N ALA A 79 -2.90 -2.85 1.29
CA ALA A 79 -4.01 -3.75 1.07
C ALA A 79 -3.53 -5.14 0.63
N TRP A 80 -2.55 -5.18 -0.25
CA TRP A 80 -1.96 -6.43 -0.72
C TRP A 80 -1.31 -7.17 0.45
N ALA A 81 -0.51 -6.47 1.24
CA ALA A 81 0.12 -7.06 2.40
C ALA A 81 -0.91 -7.60 3.38
N GLU A 82 -1.97 -6.84 3.61
CA GLU A 82 -3.06 -7.29 4.47
C GLU A 82 -3.71 -8.55 3.93
N SER A 83 -3.91 -8.62 2.63
CA SER A 83 -4.48 -9.80 1.98
C SER A 83 -3.63 -11.04 2.27
N ILE A 84 -2.33 -10.92 2.12
CA ILE A 84 -1.42 -12.04 2.39
C ILE A 84 -1.50 -12.44 3.85
N ARG A 85 -1.51 -11.48 4.77
CA ARG A 85 -1.62 -11.78 6.19
C ARG A 85 -2.92 -12.52 6.51
N ARG A 86 -4.03 -12.09 5.94
CA ARG A 86 -5.32 -12.72 6.19
C ARG A 86 -5.33 -14.15 5.66
N TRP A 87 -4.77 -14.38 4.49
CA TRP A 87 -4.66 -15.73 3.95
C TRP A 87 -3.75 -16.59 4.81
N SER A 88 -2.64 -16.04 5.29
CA SER A 88 -1.71 -16.78 6.14
C SER A 88 -2.38 -17.21 7.43
N VAL A 89 -3.12 -16.32 8.08
CA VAL A 89 -3.84 -16.66 9.30
C VAL A 89 -4.91 -17.70 9.01
N TYR A 90 -5.65 -17.52 7.93
CA TYR A 90 -6.68 -18.50 7.55
C TYR A 90 -6.07 -19.88 7.38
N TYR A 91 -4.96 -19.98 6.66
CA TYR A 91 -4.32 -21.28 6.44
C TYR A 91 -3.78 -21.87 7.72
N SER A 92 -3.25 -21.06 8.61
CA SER A 92 -2.79 -21.56 9.89
C SER A 92 -3.92 -22.20 10.68
N ASP A 93 -5.08 -21.57 10.67
CA ASP A 93 -6.22 -22.04 11.44
C ASP A 93 -6.90 -23.24 10.80
N HIS A 94 -6.85 -23.34 9.47
CA HIS A 94 -7.65 -24.32 8.73
C HIS A 94 -6.84 -25.45 8.12
N LYS A 95 -5.53 -25.46 8.33
CA LYS A 95 -4.65 -26.49 7.78
C LYS A 95 -4.31 -27.57 8.79
N LEU A 96 -5.14 -27.73 9.77
CA LEU A 96 -5.04 -28.91 10.64
C LEU A 96 -3.69 -29.04 11.33
N GLY A 97 -3.39 -28.09 12.15
CA GLY A 97 -2.16 -28.13 12.91
C GLY A 97 -0.98 -27.52 12.21
N SER A 98 -1.18 -27.00 11.03
CA SER A 98 -0.11 -26.25 10.40
C SER A 98 0.18 -25.01 11.21
N THR A 99 1.45 -24.77 11.45
CA THR A 99 1.88 -23.55 12.14
C THR A 99 2.56 -22.61 11.17
N LYS A 100 2.07 -22.59 9.97
CA LYS A 100 2.67 -21.77 8.95
C LYS A 100 2.66 -20.31 9.35
N GLU A 101 3.80 -19.70 9.17
CA GLU A 101 3.94 -18.28 9.39
C GLU A 101 3.67 -17.54 8.11
N LEU A 102 3.67 -16.23 8.22
CA LEU A 102 3.58 -15.40 7.03
C LEU A 102 4.69 -15.76 6.07
N PRO A 103 4.45 -15.63 4.76
CA PRO A 103 5.53 -15.82 3.80
C PRO A 103 6.72 -14.95 4.15
N GLN A 104 7.89 -15.54 4.04
CA GLN A 104 9.10 -14.81 4.32
C GLN A 104 9.51 -14.00 3.13
N GLU A 105 10.37 -12.99 3.39
CA GLU A 105 10.90 -12.22 2.31
C GLU A 105 11.56 -13.12 1.31
N GLY A 106 11.29 -12.89 0.05
CA GLY A 106 11.92 -13.64 -1.01
C GLY A 106 11.35 -15.03 -1.23
N THR A 107 10.32 -15.41 -0.53
CA THR A 107 9.70 -16.70 -0.76
C THR A 107 8.44 -16.58 -1.59
#